data_80cc4ba6878ba5919cd1ed710c68c9a7
#
_entry.id   80cc4ba6878ba5919cd1ed710c68c9a7
#
_cell.length_a   1.000
_cell.length_b   1.000
_cell.length_c   1.000
_cell.angle_alpha   90.00
_cell.angle_beta   90.00
_cell.angle_gamma   90.00
#
_symmetry.space_group_name_H-M   'P 1'
#
loop_
_entity.id
_entity.type
_entity.pdbx_description
1 polymer ?
#
loop_
_entity_poly.entity_id
_entity_poly.type
_entity_poly.pdbx_seq_one_letter_code
_entity_poly.pdbx_strand_id
1 'polypeptide(L)'
;MRSSSPFWLTAIVALLALAAPSARAMEDVWSRLPRGLPADSLGPALRRLEAAGPPAMSAAAAFAEGQFHHARGEYRLAADAFGRAAARLQNLEHTEARYRQGLAWLGERDPGRARAAFEEVAMLSQPFRALAQLGLARAYALGGDPVQEQTLLRRLLDRPAGEAEPAALARYAALCDRAHRPGEARAARERLVKRWPRSFEAALLPPAGAEARP
;
A
#
# COMPACT_ATOMS: atom_id res chain seq x y z
N MET A 1 -2.58 -36.14 -16.57
CA MET A 1 -3.43 -34.99 -16.24
C MET A 1 -3.03 -34.48 -14.86
N ARG A 2 -2.23 -33.42 -14.79
CA ARG A 2 -1.75 -32.85 -13.52
C ARG A 2 -2.69 -31.71 -13.14
N SER A 3 -3.41 -31.90 -12.03
CA SER A 3 -4.25 -30.90 -11.37
C SER A 3 -3.33 -29.82 -10.81
N SER A 4 -3.26 -28.68 -11.46
CA SER A 4 -2.65 -27.47 -10.92
C SER A 4 -3.63 -26.82 -9.95
N SER A 5 -3.49 -27.14 -8.67
CA SER A 5 -4.18 -26.42 -7.60
C SER A 5 -3.78 -24.92 -7.66
N PRO A 6 -4.70 -23.99 -7.59
CA PRO A 6 -4.40 -22.57 -7.67
C PRO A 6 -3.78 -22.08 -6.36
N PHE A 7 -2.47 -22.22 -6.22
CA PHE A 7 -1.68 -21.71 -5.08
C PHE A 7 -1.81 -20.19 -4.86
N TRP A 8 -2.31 -19.44 -5.85
CA TRP A 8 -2.50 -18.00 -5.76
C TRP A 8 -3.73 -17.60 -4.92
N LEU A 9 -4.75 -18.45 -4.78
CA LEU A 9 -5.92 -18.18 -3.93
C LEU A 9 -5.54 -18.22 -2.44
N THR A 10 -4.63 -19.10 -2.03
CA THR A 10 -4.15 -19.18 -0.64
C THR A 10 -3.21 -18.02 -0.27
N ALA A 11 -2.44 -17.49 -1.21
CA ALA A 11 -1.57 -16.32 -0.98
C ALA A 11 -2.38 -15.02 -0.81
N ILE A 12 -3.51 -14.88 -1.49
CA ILE A 12 -4.42 -13.71 -1.34
C ILE A 12 -5.07 -13.71 0.05
N VAL A 13 -5.42 -14.88 0.59
CA VAL A 13 -6.04 -15.00 1.91
C VAL A 13 -5.07 -14.67 3.06
N ALA A 14 -3.78 -14.96 2.91
CA ALA A 14 -2.78 -14.71 3.95
C ALA A 14 -2.34 -13.23 4.09
N LEU A 15 -2.56 -12.39 3.07
CA LEU A 15 -2.29 -10.93 3.13
C LEU A 15 -3.43 -10.12 3.78
N LEU A 16 -4.50 -10.79 4.20
CA LEU A 16 -5.77 -10.18 4.63
C LEU A 16 -5.89 -9.94 6.15
N ALA A 17 -4.83 -10.10 6.93
CA ALA A 17 -4.94 -10.17 8.39
C ALA A 17 -4.71 -8.85 9.14
N LEU A 18 -4.67 -7.69 8.49
CA LEU A 18 -4.49 -6.39 9.18
C LEU A 18 -5.59 -5.41 8.77
N ALA A 19 -6.55 -5.23 9.67
CA ALA A 19 -7.58 -4.17 9.67
C ALA A 19 -8.50 -4.08 8.41
N ALA A 20 -8.72 -5.20 7.72
CA ALA A 20 -9.78 -5.32 6.71
C ALA A 20 -11.18 -5.17 7.35
N PRO A 21 -12.22 -4.89 6.55
CA PRO A 21 -13.62 -5.02 6.99
C PRO A 21 -13.75 -6.29 7.80
N SER A 22 -14.50 -6.28 8.91
CA SER A 22 -14.45 -7.34 9.95
C SER A 22 -14.24 -8.73 9.31
N ALA A 23 -13.33 -9.53 9.84
CA ALA A 23 -12.97 -10.84 9.26
C ALA A 23 -14.22 -11.66 8.90
N ARG A 24 -15.29 -11.51 9.69
CA ARG A 24 -16.59 -12.12 9.45
C ARG A 24 -17.26 -11.60 8.17
N ALA A 25 -17.25 -10.29 7.92
CA ALA A 25 -17.85 -9.73 6.70
C ALA A 25 -17.09 -10.15 5.44
N MET A 26 -15.78 -10.28 5.54
CA MET A 26 -14.95 -10.82 4.46
C MET A 26 -15.22 -12.30 4.22
N GLU A 27 -15.35 -13.11 5.29
CA GLU A 27 -15.71 -14.52 5.21
C GLU A 27 -17.09 -14.72 4.58
N ASP A 28 -18.06 -13.89 4.94
CA ASP A 28 -19.41 -13.88 4.35
C ASP A 28 -19.36 -13.58 2.84
N VAL A 29 -18.51 -12.64 2.40
CA VAL A 29 -18.31 -12.37 0.96
C VAL A 29 -17.76 -13.60 0.24
N TRP A 30 -16.69 -14.19 0.77
CA TRP A 30 -16.04 -15.34 0.12
C TRP A 30 -16.94 -16.58 0.12
N SER A 31 -17.74 -16.80 1.16
CA SER A 31 -18.69 -17.94 1.24
C SER A 31 -19.81 -17.87 0.20
N ARG A 32 -20.16 -16.68 -0.27
CA ARG A 32 -21.22 -16.45 -1.26
C ARG A 32 -20.74 -16.48 -2.70
N LEU A 33 -19.43 -16.52 -2.93
CA LEU A 33 -18.87 -16.66 -4.26
C LEU A 33 -18.96 -18.11 -4.74
N PRO A 34 -19.35 -18.36 -6.00
CA PRO A 34 -19.36 -19.70 -6.56
C PRO A 34 -17.96 -20.33 -6.51
N ARG A 35 -17.87 -21.60 -6.11
CA ARG A 35 -16.60 -22.35 -6.16
C ARG A 35 -16.14 -22.48 -7.60
N GLY A 36 -14.85 -22.26 -7.85
CA GLY A 36 -14.28 -22.37 -9.19
C GLY A 36 -14.62 -21.20 -10.14
N LEU A 37 -15.05 -20.07 -9.59
CA LEU A 37 -15.30 -18.86 -10.40
C LEU A 37 -14.06 -18.49 -11.21
N PRO A 38 -14.18 -18.28 -12.54
CA PRO A 38 -13.07 -17.76 -13.34
C PRO A 38 -12.58 -16.39 -12.84
N ALA A 39 -11.27 -16.14 -12.92
CA ALA A 39 -10.69 -14.90 -12.43
C ALA A 39 -11.35 -13.64 -13.03
N ASP A 40 -11.66 -13.66 -14.32
CA ASP A 40 -12.30 -12.52 -14.99
C ASP A 40 -13.76 -12.27 -14.56
N SER A 41 -14.39 -13.25 -13.93
CA SER A 41 -15.77 -13.15 -13.41
C SER A 41 -15.79 -12.68 -11.95
N LEU A 42 -14.65 -12.62 -11.25
CA LEU A 42 -14.60 -12.30 -9.83
C LEU A 42 -14.99 -10.83 -9.55
N GLY A 43 -14.45 -9.87 -10.31
CA GLY A 43 -14.83 -8.45 -10.17
C GLY A 43 -16.35 -8.22 -10.34
N PRO A 44 -16.96 -8.69 -11.46
CA PRO A 44 -18.42 -8.63 -11.62
C PRO A 44 -19.21 -9.31 -10.50
N ALA A 45 -18.74 -10.45 -9.97
CA ALA A 45 -19.42 -11.15 -8.87
C ALA A 45 -19.36 -10.34 -7.56
N LEU A 46 -18.21 -9.75 -7.24
CA LEU A 46 -18.04 -8.88 -6.07
C LEU A 46 -18.94 -7.63 -6.17
N ARG A 47 -19.05 -7.02 -7.34
CA ARG A 47 -19.98 -5.90 -7.57
C ARG A 47 -21.44 -6.27 -7.35
N ARG A 48 -21.84 -7.47 -7.74
CA ARG A 48 -23.22 -7.96 -7.46
C ARG A 48 -23.45 -8.12 -5.97
N LEU A 49 -22.47 -8.66 -5.22
CA LEU A 49 -22.53 -8.76 -3.76
C LEU A 49 -22.55 -7.39 -3.09
N GLU A 50 -21.77 -6.43 -3.61
CA GLU A 50 -21.78 -5.04 -3.14
C GLU A 50 -23.19 -4.43 -3.29
N ALA A 51 -23.83 -4.62 -4.44
CA ALA A 51 -25.14 -4.06 -4.73
C ALA A 51 -26.31 -4.71 -3.97
N ALA A 52 -26.23 -6.01 -3.71
CA ALA A 52 -27.33 -6.80 -3.14
C ALA A 52 -27.17 -7.09 -1.64
N GLY A 53 -25.99 -6.82 -1.07
CA GLY A 53 -25.66 -7.17 0.32
C GLY A 53 -26.08 -6.13 1.35
N PRO A 54 -26.17 -6.54 2.62
CA PRO A 54 -26.29 -5.60 3.73
C PRO A 54 -25.03 -4.71 3.81
N PRO A 55 -25.11 -3.55 4.50
CA PRO A 55 -24.03 -2.53 4.47
C PRO A 55 -22.62 -3.06 4.76
N ALA A 56 -22.47 -3.92 5.77
CA ALA A 56 -21.17 -4.49 6.13
C ALA A 56 -20.60 -5.39 5.01
N MET A 57 -21.43 -6.24 4.42
CA MET A 57 -21.04 -7.11 3.30
C MET A 57 -20.76 -6.28 2.04
N SER A 58 -21.57 -5.25 1.80
CA SER A 58 -21.38 -4.33 0.68
C SER A 58 -20.02 -3.62 0.74
N ALA A 59 -19.64 -3.13 1.93
CA ALA A 59 -18.33 -2.54 2.17
C ALA A 59 -17.18 -3.55 1.96
N ALA A 60 -17.34 -4.76 2.50
CA ALA A 60 -16.37 -5.84 2.38
C ALA A 60 -16.21 -6.31 0.92
N ALA A 61 -17.29 -6.40 0.16
CA ALA A 61 -17.25 -6.76 -1.26
C ALA A 61 -16.52 -5.70 -2.09
N ALA A 62 -16.78 -4.41 -1.85
CA ALA A 62 -16.07 -3.32 -2.49
C ALA A 62 -14.57 -3.32 -2.15
N PHE A 63 -14.21 -3.61 -0.89
CA PHE A 63 -12.82 -3.72 -0.46
C PHE A 63 -12.12 -4.90 -1.16
N ALA A 64 -12.76 -6.08 -1.21
CA ALA A 64 -12.24 -7.26 -1.89
C ALA A 64 -12.08 -7.01 -3.41
N GLU A 65 -13.01 -6.30 -4.04
CA GLU A 65 -12.88 -5.89 -5.44
C GLU A 65 -11.66 -4.98 -5.64
N GLY A 66 -11.44 -4.03 -4.74
CA GLY A 66 -10.26 -3.16 -4.77
C GLY A 66 -8.96 -3.95 -4.70
N GLN A 67 -8.87 -4.94 -3.80
CA GLN A 67 -7.70 -5.83 -3.70
C GLN A 67 -7.51 -6.67 -4.97
N PHE A 68 -8.58 -7.20 -5.53
CA PHE A 68 -8.56 -7.98 -6.76
C PHE A 68 -7.99 -7.15 -7.94
N HIS A 69 -8.53 -5.96 -8.17
CA HIS A 69 -8.06 -5.08 -9.24
C HIS A 69 -6.62 -4.59 -9.00
N HIS A 70 -6.25 -4.31 -7.74
CA HIS A 70 -4.88 -3.91 -7.39
C HIS A 70 -3.88 -5.01 -7.72
N ALA A 71 -4.19 -6.26 -7.39
CA ALA A 71 -3.34 -7.42 -7.69
C ALA A 71 -3.15 -7.66 -9.21
N ARG A 72 -4.10 -7.21 -10.03
CA ARG A 72 -4.02 -7.28 -11.50
C ARG A 72 -3.34 -6.06 -12.14
N GLY A 73 -2.94 -5.07 -11.34
CA GLY A 73 -2.40 -3.81 -11.85
C GLY A 73 -3.45 -2.87 -12.45
N GLU A 74 -4.72 -3.15 -12.26
CA GLU A 74 -5.86 -2.35 -12.72
C GLU A 74 -6.14 -1.23 -11.70
N TYR A 75 -5.15 -0.34 -11.53
CA TYR A 75 -5.07 0.58 -10.40
C TYR A 75 -6.22 1.56 -10.30
N ARG A 76 -6.75 2.05 -11.42
CA ARG A 76 -7.91 2.94 -11.42
C ARG A 76 -9.15 2.25 -10.87
N LEU A 77 -9.43 1.02 -11.33
CA LEU A 77 -10.55 0.22 -10.83
C LEU A 77 -10.38 -0.11 -9.35
N ALA A 78 -9.14 -0.41 -8.93
CA ALA A 78 -8.82 -0.64 -7.52
C ALA A 78 -9.11 0.61 -6.66
N ALA A 79 -8.67 1.80 -7.12
CA ALA A 79 -8.89 3.04 -6.39
C ALA A 79 -10.37 3.40 -6.26
N ASP A 80 -11.15 3.19 -7.32
CA ASP A 80 -12.60 3.42 -7.29
C ASP A 80 -13.31 2.45 -6.32
N ALA A 81 -12.92 1.17 -6.32
CA ALA A 81 -13.48 0.16 -5.42
C ALA A 81 -13.11 0.43 -3.95
N PHE A 82 -11.84 0.77 -3.66
CA PHE A 82 -11.42 1.17 -2.30
C PHE A 82 -12.14 2.46 -1.85
N GLY A 83 -12.39 3.41 -2.75
CA GLY A 83 -13.16 4.61 -2.46
C GLY A 83 -14.61 4.29 -2.05
N ARG A 84 -15.26 3.35 -2.76
CA ARG A 84 -16.61 2.90 -2.39
C ARG A 84 -16.62 2.15 -1.06
N ALA A 85 -15.61 1.34 -0.77
CA ALA A 85 -15.44 0.70 0.52
C ALA A 85 -15.28 1.74 1.63
N ALA A 86 -14.37 2.70 1.47
CA ALA A 86 -14.13 3.75 2.45
C ALA A 86 -15.39 4.57 2.76
N ALA A 87 -16.21 4.86 1.76
CA ALA A 87 -17.46 5.59 1.96
C ALA A 87 -18.48 4.86 2.87
N ARG A 88 -18.32 3.56 3.10
CA ARG A 88 -19.22 2.70 3.89
C ARG A 88 -18.58 2.22 5.20
N LEU A 89 -17.27 2.32 5.33
CA LEU A 89 -16.49 1.89 6.50
C LEU A 89 -16.29 3.05 7.48
N GLN A 90 -15.95 2.73 8.71
CA GLN A 90 -15.68 3.70 9.76
C GLN A 90 -14.36 3.39 10.46
N ASN A 91 -13.85 4.35 11.23
CA ASN A 91 -12.67 4.17 12.07
C ASN A 91 -11.44 3.64 11.31
N LEU A 92 -10.82 2.59 11.84
CA LEU A 92 -9.60 2.00 11.30
C LEU A 92 -9.80 1.38 9.91
N GLU A 93 -10.95 0.75 9.68
CA GLU A 93 -11.29 0.13 8.39
C GLU A 93 -11.45 1.17 7.27
N HIS A 94 -12.09 2.31 7.57
CA HIS A 94 -12.13 3.47 6.68
C HIS A 94 -10.72 3.95 6.34
N THR A 95 -9.89 4.11 7.37
CA THR A 95 -8.51 4.59 7.20
C THR A 95 -7.68 3.65 6.33
N GLU A 96 -7.83 2.33 6.51
CA GLU A 96 -7.15 1.34 5.67
C GLU A 96 -7.63 1.42 4.22
N ALA A 97 -8.93 1.48 3.99
CA ALA A 97 -9.48 1.58 2.64
C ALA A 97 -8.98 2.85 1.93
N ARG A 98 -8.92 3.99 2.64
CA ARG A 98 -8.33 5.24 2.12
C ARG A 98 -6.84 5.11 1.85
N TYR A 99 -6.09 4.48 2.74
CA TYR A 99 -4.66 4.23 2.51
C TYR A 99 -4.44 3.39 1.25
N ARG A 100 -5.20 2.30 1.09
CA ARG A 100 -5.13 1.46 -0.11
C ARG A 100 -5.57 2.18 -1.38
N GLN A 101 -6.57 3.05 -1.28
CA GLN A 101 -6.95 3.94 -2.38
C GLN A 101 -5.78 4.84 -2.80
N GLY A 102 -5.06 5.43 -1.85
CA GLY A 102 -3.87 6.23 -2.12
C GLY A 102 -2.77 5.43 -2.82
N LEU A 103 -2.53 4.17 -2.40
CA LEU A 103 -1.58 3.28 -3.07
C LEU A 103 -2.01 2.96 -4.50
N ALA A 104 -3.30 2.75 -4.75
CA ALA A 104 -3.82 2.51 -6.08
C ALA A 104 -3.66 3.75 -6.99
N TRP A 105 -3.91 4.95 -6.48
CA TRP A 105 -3.64 6.19 -7.23
C TRP A 105 -2.15 6.41 -7.53
N LEU A 106 -1.24 5.99 -6.64
CA LEU A 106 0.19 5.96 -6.97
C LEU A 106 0.51 5.00 -8.12
N GLY A 107 -0.14 3.82 -8.14
CA GLY A 107 -0.01 2.85 -9.23
C GLY A 107 -0.54 3.40 -10.55
N GLU A 108 -1.67 4.11 -10.53
CA GLU A 108 -2.26 4.81 -11.69
C GLU A 108 -1.45 6.03 -12.14
N ARG A 109 -0.41 6.40 -11.38
CA ARG A 109 0.42 7.60 -11.59
C ARG A 109 -0.35 8.92 -11.49
N ASP A 110 -1.39 8.96 -10.66
CA ASP A 110 -2.12 10.18 -10.30
C ASP A 110 -1.66 10.72 -8.93
N PRO A 111 -0.63 11.59 -8.89
CA PRO A 111 -0.10 12.12 -7.65
C PRO A 111 -1.08 13.04 -6.91
N GLY A 112 -1.99 13.68 -7.63
CA GLY A 112 -2.97 14.58 -7.04
C GLY A 112 -3.98 13.83 -6.16
N ARG A 113 -4.61 12.78 -6.71
CA ARG A 113 -5.56 11.95 -5.98
C ARG A 113 -4.86 11.11 -4.91
N ALA A 114 -3.62 10.64 -5.15
CA ALA A 114 -2.84 9.94 -4.15
C ALA A 114 -2.58 10.82 -2.92
N ARG A 115 -2.16 12.10 -3.11
CA ARG A 115 -1.96 13.05 -2.00
C ARG A 115 -3.22 13.24 -1.20
N ALA A 116 -4.34 13.53 -1.82
CA ALA A 116 -5.61 13.76 -1.13
C ALA A 116 -5.99 12.56 -0.21
N ALA A 117 -5.84 11.32 -0.72
CA ALA A 117 -6.12 10.14 0.07
C ALA A 117 -5.16 9.98 1.26
N PHE A 118 -3.85 10.18 1.06
CA PHE A 118 -2.87 10.05 2.14
C PHE A 118 -2.93 11.19 3.17
N GLU A 119 -3.27 12.41 2.77
CA GLU A 119 -3.48 13.53 3.69
C GLU A 119 -4.62 13.23 4.67
N GLU A 120 -5.74 12.72 4.17
CA GLU A 120 -6.85 12.27 5.00
C GLU A 120 -6.40 11.20 6.01
N VAL A 121 -5.70 10.15 5.55
CA VAL A 121 -5.18 9.09 6.42
C VAL A 121 -4.21 9.62 7.48
N ALA A 122 -3.30 10.51 7.10
CA ALA A 122 -2.31 11.08 8.02
C ALA A 122 -2.95 11.90 9.14
N MET A 123 -4.12 12.48 8.89
CA MET A 123 -4.88 13.23 9.90
C MET A 123 -5.69 12.33 10.83
N LEU A 124 -6.24 11.22 10.33
CA LEU A 124 -7.22 10.40 11.04
C LEU A 124 -6.63 9.35 11.97
N SER A 125 -5.49 8.73 11.65
CA SER A 125 -5.09 7.49 12.33
C SER A 125 -3.61 7.40 12.68
N GLN A 126 -3.32 7.07 13.95
CA GLN A 126 -1.95 6.79 14.41
C GLN A 126 -1.31 5.56 13.71
N PRO A 127 -1.97 4.40 13.58
CA PRO A 127 -1.33 3.24 12.98
C PRO A 127 -0.88 3.47 11.54
N PHE A 128 -1.66 4.22 10.76
CA PHE A 128 -1.37 4.47 9.34
C PHE A 128 -0.63 5.78 9.08
N ARG A 129 -0.45 6.65 10.08
CA ARG A 129 0.16 7.97 9.89
C ARG A 129 1.53 7.90 9.23
N ALA A 130 2.43 7.07 9.73
CA ALA A 130 3.78 6.95 9.17
C ALA A 130 3.77 6.39 7.73
N LEU A 131 2.93 5.39 7.47
CA LEU A 131 2.73 4.82 6.14
C LEU A 131 2.12 5.85 5.17
N ALA A 132 1.16 6.66 5.63
CA ALA A 132 0.56 7.72 4.82
C ALA A 132 1.57 8.84 4.53
N GLN A 133 2.40 9.24 5.48
CA GLN A 133 3.48 10.20 5.26
C GLN A 133 4.50 9.70 4.24
N LEU A 134 4.85 8.41 4.26
CA LEU A 134 5.67 7.78 3.22
C LEU A 134 4.95 7.79 1.86
N GLY A 135 3.65 7.50 1.85
CA GLY A 135 2.80 7.60 0.65
C GLY A 135 2.77 9.01 0.07
N LEU A 136 2.63 10.03 0.92
CA LEU A 136 2.71 11.45 0.52
C LEU A 136 4.07 11.79 -0.11
N ALA A 137 5.18 11.36 0.52
CA ALA A 137 6.50 11.58 -0.04
C ALA A 137 6.64 10.94 -1.44
N ARG A 138 6.08 9.73 -1.63
CA ARG A 138 6.04 9.07 -2.95
C ARG A 138 5.20 9.84 -3.97
N ALA A 139 4.06 10.38 -3.53
CA ALA A 139 3.18 11.15 -4.40
C ALA A 139 3.82 12.49 -4.82
N TYR A 140 4.53 13.18 -3.92
CA TYR A 140 5.28 14.38 -4.27
C TYR A 140 6.40 14.09 -5.26
N ALA A 141 7.14 12.99 -5.07
CA ALA A 141 8.17 12.57 -6.02
C ALA A 141 7.58 12.26 -7.41
N LEU A 142 6.44 11.57 -7.44
CA LEU A 142 5.74 11.28 -8.70
C LEU A 142 5.24 12.56 -9.38
N GLY A 143 4.87 13.56 -8.61
CA GLY A 143 4.47 14.90 -9.07
C GLY A 143 5.63 15.82 -9.44
N GLY A 144 6.88 15.37 -9.31
CA GLY A 144 8.08 16.15 -9.65
C GLY A 144 8.48 17.18 -8.59
N ASP A 145 8.09 17.01 -7.33
CA ASP A 145 8.45 17.90 -6.22
C ASP A 145 9.41 17.21 -5.22
N PRO A 146 10.72 17.17 -5.53
CA PRO A 146 11.72 16.54 -4.67
C PRO A 146 11.95 17.31 -3.35
N VAL A 147 11.58 18.59 -3.27
CA VAL A 147 11.74 19.40 -2.06
C VAL A 147 10.73 18.96 -1.00
N GLN A 148 9.47 18.80 -1.40
CA GLN A 148 8.43 18.30 -0.50
C GLN A 148 8.67 16.82 -0.15
N GLU A 149 9.10 16.00 -1.11
CA GLU A 149 9.51 14.61 -0.84
C GLU A 149 10.56 14.57 0.27
N GLN A 150 11.64 15.34 0.15
CA GLN A 150 12.71 15.40 1.14
C GLN A 150 12.23 15.86 2.50
N THR A 151 11.43 16.92 2.54
CA THR A 151 10.90 17.49 3.78
C THR A 151 10.07 16.47 4.55
N LEU A 152 9.19 15.74 3.86
CA LEU A 152 8.37 14.71 4.46
C LEU A 152 9.20 13.52 4.96
N LEU A 153 10.16 13.05 4.16
CA LEU A 153 11.03 11.93 4.57
C LEU A 153 11.88 12.30 5.79
N ARG A 154 12.45 13.51 5.86
CA ARG A 154 13.18 13.97 7.06
C ARG A 154 12.28 13.98 8.29
N ARG A 155 11.11 14.62 8.21
CA ARG A 155 10.15 14.67 9.33
C ARG A 155 9.71 13.28 9.79
N LEU A 156 9.54 12.35 8.84
CA LEU A 156 9.19 10.97 9.14
C LEU A 156 10.34 10.25 9.87
N LEU A 157 11.59 10.48 9.46
CA LEU A 157 12.78 9.84 10.01
C LEU A 157 13.31 10.47 11.31
N ASP A 158 12.86 11.69 11.66
CA ASP A 158 13.14 12.35 12.93
C ASP A 158 12.41 11.69 14.12
N ARG A 159 11.45 10.80 13.85
CA ARG A 159 10.66 10.08 14.84
C ARG A 159 10.69 8.57 14.55
N PRO A 160 10.36 7.72 15.53
CA PRO A 160 10.15 6.30 15.25
C PRO A 160 9.03 6.12 14.22
N ALA A 161 9.37 5.66 13.02
CA ALA A 161 8.42 5.51 11.91
C ALA A 161 7.88 4.08 11.76
N GLY A 162 8.26 3.16 12.68
CA GLY A 162 7.79 1.78 12.68
C GLY A 162 8.03 1.10 11.33
N GLU A 163 7.02 0.42 10.82
CA GLU A 163 7.11 -0.32 9.55
C GLU A 163 7.41 0.53 8.32
N ALA A 164 7.17 1.84 8.39
CA ALA A 164 7.50 2.76 7.30
C ALA A 164 8.99 3.14 7.24
N GLU A 165 9.74 2.93 8.34
CA GLU A 165 11.13 3.41 8.45
C GLU A 165 12.08 2.79 7.42
N PRO A 166 12.08 1.46 7.14
CA PRO A 166 12.99 0.88 6.16
C PRO A 166 12.81 1.50 4.77
N ALA A 167 11.59 1.56 4.29
CA ALA A 167 11.27 2.14 2.98
C ALA A 167 11.55 3.65 2.91
N ALA A 168 11.32 4.38 4.02
CA ALA A 168 11.65 5.80 4.11
C ALA A 168 13.15 6.04 4.07
N LEU A 169 13.96 5.23 4.76
CA LEU A 169 15.42 5.31 4.74
C LEU A 169 16.00 5.02 3.36
N ALA A 170 15.55 3.93 2.73
CA ALA A 170 15.98 3.57 1.38
C ALA A 170 15.65 4.69 0.37
N ARG A 171 14.44 5.24 0.47
CA ARG A 171 14.01 6.32 -0.40
C ARG A 171 14.77 7.61 -0.15
N TYR A 172 15.03 7.97 1.12
CA TYR A 172 15.82 9.14 1.47
C TYR A 172 17.26 9.03 0.97
N ALA A 173 17.87 7.85 1.10
CA ALA A 173 19.21 7.59 0.55
C ALA A 173 19.24 7.81 -0.97
N ALA A 174 18.28 7.24 -1.71
CA ALA A 174 18.18 7.42 -3.16
C ALA A 174 17.94 8.89 -3.57
N LEU A 175 17.19 9.64 -2.78
CA LEU A 175 16.99 11.08 -3.00
C LEU A 175 18.30 11.85 -2.78
N CYS A 176 19.06 11.54 -1.72
CA CYS A 176 20.34 12.15 -1.42
C CYS A 176 21.39 11.87 -2.51
N ASP A 177 21.41 10.65 -3.07
CA ASP A 177 22.29 10.32 -4.21
C ASP A 177 21.99 11.20 -5.42
N ARG A 178 20.72 11.32 -5.81
CA ARG A 178 20.29 12.19 -6.91
C ARG A 178 20.64 13.69 -6.67
N ALA A 179 20.66 14.09 -5.41
CA ALA A 179 21.00 15.44 -4.99
C ALA A 179 22.50 15.65 -4.74
N HIS A 180 23.36 14.69 -5.13
CA HIS A 180 24.82 14.73 -4.91
C HIS A 180 25.23 14.94 -3.45
N ARG A 181 24.51 14.28 -2.50
CA ARG A 181 24.78 14.32 -1.06
C ARG A 181 25.16 12.93 -0.52
N PRO A 182 26.37 12.42 -0.91
CA PRO A 182 26.75 11.03 -0.62
C PRO A 182 26.87 10.73 0.89
N GLY A 183 27.24 11.72 1.70
CA GLY A 183 27.34 11.56 3.16
C GLY A 183 26.00 11.25 3.81
N GLU A 184 24.94 11.99 3.43
CA GLU A 184 23.59 11.73 3.94
C GLU A 184 23.03 10.40 3.43
N ALA A 185 23.29 10.07 2.17
CA ALA A 185 22.87 8.80 1.57
C ALA A 185 23.49 7.60 2.31
N ARG A 186 24.79 7.67 2.60
CA ARG A 186 25.52 6.64 3.37
C ARG A 186 24.94 6.50 4.77
N ALA A 187 24.78 7.59 5.51
CA ALA A 187 24.23 7.56 6.86
C ALA A 187 22.83 6.91 6.90
N ALA A 188 21.98 7.20 5.92
CA ALA A 188 20.66 6.58 5.81
C ALA A 188 20.76 5.07 5.56
N ARG A 189 21.65 4.61 4.69
CA ARG A 189 21.87 3.17 4.44
C ARG A 189 22.45 2.45 5.67
N GLU A 190 23.41 3.05 6.35
CA GLU A 190 23.97 2.50 7.59
C GLU A 190 22.89 2.35 8.68
N ARG A 191 22.04 3.38 8.85
CA ARG A 191 20.90 3.31 9.76
C ARG A 191 19.92 2.19 9.38
N LEU A 192 19.65 2.02 8.08
CA LEU A 192 18.78 0.96 7.55
C LEU A 192 19.33 -0.42 7.90
N VAL A 193 20.60 -0.71 7.57
CA VAL A 193 21.21 -2.00 7.84
C VAL A 193 21.32 -2.28 9.35
N LYS A 194 21.65 -1.26 10.14
CA LYS A 194 21.81 -1.40 11.60
C LYS A 194 20.48 -1.71 12.31
N ARG A 195 19.39 -1.01 11.92
CA ARG A 195 18.10 -1.12 12.63
C ARG A 195 17.18 -2.17 12.01
N TRP A 196 17.28 -2.39 10.70
CA TRP A 196 16.37 -3.21 9.92
C TRP A 196 17.12 -4.22 9.03
N PRO A 197 18.07 -5.02 9.56
CA PRO A 197 18.96 -5.87 8.75
C PRO A 197 18.21 -6.95 7.95
N ARG A 198 16.99 -7.30 8.34
CA ARG A 198 16.14 -8.30 7.68
C ARG A 198 15.04 -7.70 6.81
N SER A 199 15.02 -6.38 6.62
CA SER A 199 14.04 -5.76 5.73
C SER A 199 14.39 -6.01 4.27
N PHE A 200 13.37 -5.97 3.43
CA PHE A 200 13.52 -6.09 1.98
C PHE A 200 14.46 -5.01 1.43
N GLU A 201 14.32 -3.78 1.93
CA GLU A 201 15.12 -2.64 1.50
C GLU A 201 16.61 -2.81 1.86
N ALA A 202 16.93 -3.39 3.02
CA ALA A 202 18.31 -3.68 3.38
C ALA A 202 18.90 -4.78 2.48
N ALA A 203 18.12 -5.78 2.11
CA ALA A 203 18.54 -6.85 1.21
C ALA A 203 18.83 -6.38 -0.22
N LEU A 204 18.23 -5.26 -0.64
CA LEU A 204 18.44 -4.66 -1.97
C LEU A 204 19.65 -3.73 -2.03
N LEU A 205 20.29 -3.41 -0.89
CA LEU A 205 21.49 -2.57 -0.92
C LEU A 205 22.65 -3.33 -1.57
N PRO A 206 23.48 -2.64 -2.38
CA PRO A 206 24.71 -3.23 -2.88
C PRO A 206 25.62 -3.64 -1.70
N PRO A 207 26.37 -4.73 -1.82
CA PRO A 207 27.29 -5.14 -0.77
C PRO A 207 28.26 -4.02 -0.41
N ALA A 208 28.56 -3.88 0.88
CA ALA A 208 29.48 -2.85 1.37
C ALA A 208 30.81 -2.94 0.62
N GLY A 209 31.19 -1.87 -0.09
CA GLY A 209 32.40 -1.81 -0.92
C GLY A 209 32.15 -1.85 -2.44
N ALA A 210 30.91 -2.03 -2.91
CA ALA A 210 30.57 -1.95 -4.33
C ALA A 210 30.29 -0.50 -4.81
N GLU A 211 30.45 0.50 -3.92
CA GLU A 211 30.26 1.90 -4.28
C GLU A 211 31.42 2.36 -5.17
N ALA A 212 31.07 2.58 -6.44
CA ALA A 212 31.81 3.33 -7.45
C ALA A 212 33.34 3.09 -7.51
N ARG A 213 33.74 2.15 -8.34
CA ARG A 213 34.97 2.40 -9.08
C ARG A 213 34.65 3.47 -10.14
N PRO A 214 35.45 4.53 -10.21
CA PRO A 214 35.28 5.63 -11.15
C PRO A 214 35.34 5.16 -12.62
#